data_558bcca3e874a0edf7a5fd4ef9696c6c
#
_entry.id   558bcca3e874a0edf7a5fd4ef9696c6c
#
_cell.length_a   1.000
_cell.length_b   1.000
_cell.length_c   1.000
_cell.angle_alpha   90.00
_cell.angle_beta   90.00
_cell.angle_gamma   90.00
#
_symmetry.space_group_name_H-M   'P 1'
#
loop_
_entity.id
_entity.type
_entity.pdbx_description
1 polymer ?
#
loop_
_entity_poly.entity_id
_entity_poly.type
_entity_poly.pdbx_seq_one_letter_code
_entity_poly.pdbx_strand_id
1 'polypeptide(L)'
;MGSGRREGDRLLSVPLVVDTDLGSDPDDELALALVWGSPEFDLRQLIVSYGDVHLRASIAQRMAAETGRALRVAVGEDLPLSGAPVWWAGSEGSAYGELARPTDLVPVDLGLARGGVLLAIAPLSTIATGFAGDPSLPGELERLVIMGGDFRSHAAAEHNIVSDVTAAQSVFDTDATTFVVGLDITRQVRLHAGELRQIATAGPLGAILGREIDAWLARWDEDYEVPHDPVTALAYLEPGLFEFSRPGRVVVSDDGTTRFVPGEGRARIATAVNAPAAACSVLRRVLLGLRSYRAVDA
;
A
#
# COMPACT_ATOMS: atom_id res chain seq x y z
N MET A 1 31.01 23.01 -26.52
CA MET A 1 29.60 23.18 -26.90
C MET A 1 28.79 22.42 -25.87
N GLY A 2 28.27 23.16 -24.90
CA GLY A 2 27.50 22.58 -23.79
C GLY A 2 26.09 22.24 -24.22
N SER A 3 25.69 20.99 -24.09
CA SER A 3 24.29 20.58 -24.18
C SER A 3 23.61 20.88 -22.86
N GLY A 4 22.96 22.04 -22.78
CA GLY A 4 22.08 22.36 -21.67
C GLY A 4 20.92 21.34 -21.62
N ARG A 5 20.82 20.60 -20.53
CA ARG A 5 19.57 19.90 -20.19
C ARG A 5 18.51 20.98 -20.01
N ARG A 6 17.43 20.87 -20.78
CA ARG A 6 16.30 21.79 -20.68
C ARG A 6 15.62 21.58 -19.33
N GLU A 7 15.44 22.67 -18.59
CA GLU A 7 14.80 22.81 -17.27
C GLU A 7 13.26 22.55 -17.31
N GLY A 8 12.79 21.79 -18.31
CA GLY A 8 11.38 21.64 -18.68
C GLY A 8 10.75 20.26 -18.46
N ASP A 9 11.47 19.28 -17.91
CA ASP A 9 10.94 17.92 -17.73
C ASP A 9 10.97 17.48 -16.24
N ARG A 10 10.51 18.35 -15.33
CA ARG A 10 9.98 17.86 -14.07
C ARG A 10 8.64 17.19 -14.41
N LEU A 11 8.63 15.88 -14.55
CA LEU A 11 7.41 15.10 -14.43
C LEU A 11 6.69 15.63 -13.17
N LEU A 12 5.48 16.18 -13.33
CA LEU A 12 4.69 16.63 -12.21
C LEU A 12 4.37 15.38 -11.39
N SER A 13 5.07 15.19 -10.26
CA SER A 13 4.80 14.07 -9.38
C SER A 13 3.42 14.26 -8.74
N VAL A 14 2.69 13.16 -8.63
CA VAL A 14 1.32 13.14 -8.11
C VAL A 14 1.36 13.10 -6.58
N PRO A 15 0.63 13.99 -5.87
CA PRO A 15 0.50 13.90 -4.42
C PRO A 15 0.00 12.52 -4.01
N LEU A 16 0.66 11.90 -3.04
CA LEU A 16 0.33 10.57 -2.54
C LEU A 16 0.20 10.60 -1.02
N VAL A 17 -0.89 10.06 -0.51
CA VAL A 17 -1.03 9.62 0.88
C VAL A 17 -1.20 8.11 0.87
N VAL A 18 -0.51 7.42 1.77
CA VAL A 18 -0.58 5.97 1.93
C VAL A 18 -1.13 5.65 3.31
N ASP A 19 -2.13 4.77 3.39
CA ASP A 19 -2.63 4.16 4.61
C ASP A 19 -2.25 2.67 4.59
N THR A 20 -1.50 2.21 5.60
CA THR A 20 -0.79 0.92 5.64
C THR A 20 -0.83 0.32 7.05
N ASP A 21 -0.87 -1.00 7.15
CA ASP A 21 -0.69 -1.71 8.41
C ASP A 21 0.64 -2.49 8.45
N LEU A 22 1.69 -1.84 7.94
CA LEU A 22 3.04 -2.39 7.80
C LEU A 22 3.57 -3.06 9.07
N GLY A 23 4.32 -4.14 8.90
CA GLY A 23 4.99 -4.87 9.96
C GLY A 23 4.41 -6.25 10.25
N SER A 24 3.30 -6.64 9.62
CA SER A 24 2.71 -7.98 9.76
C SER A 24 3.08 -8.88 8.59
N ASP A 25 2.63 -8.55 7.39
CA ASP A 25 3.07 -9.10 6.11
C ASP A 25 4.17 -8.16 5.55
N PRO A 26 5.29 -8.65 5.01
CA PRO A 26 6.36 -7.80 4.50
C PRO A 26 5.99 -7.03 3.22
N ASP A 27 4.84 -7.26 2.64
CA ASP A 27 4.44 -6.61 1.39
C ASP A 27 4.12 -5.11 1.57
N ASP A 28 3.62 -4.68 2.73
CA ASP A 28 3.49 -3.27 3.09
C ASP A 28 4.83 -2.52 3.04
N GLU A 29 5.89 -3.10 3.61
CA GLU A 29 7.24 -2.53 3.56
C GLU A 29 7.79 -2.51 2.14
N LEU A 30 7.49 -3.56 1.35
CA LEU A 30 7.84 -3.58 -0.07
C LEU A 30 7.07 -2.51 -0.84
N ALA A 31 5.80 -2.22 -0.48
CA ALA A 31 5.03 -1.14 -1.07
C ALA A 31 5.62 0.23 -0.76
N LEU A 32 6.03 0.48 0.49
CA LEU A 32 6.71 1.73 0.85
C LEU A 32 8.04 1.87 0.09
N ALA A 33 8.81 0.80 -0.04
CA ALA A 33 10.04 0.79 -0.84
C ALA A 33 9.74 1.07 -2.33
N LEU A 34 8.68 0.47 -2.90
CA LEU A 34 8.23 0.73 -4.26
C LEU A 34 7.85 2.21 -4.44
N VAL A 35 7.09 2.79 -3.52
CA VAL A 35 6.72 4.22 -3.53
C VAL A 35 7.97 5.09 -3.56
N TRP A 36 8.96 4.82 -2.73
CA TRP A 36 10.25 5.54 -2.73
C TRP A 36 11.05 5.36 -4.03
N GLY A 37 10.88 4.24 -4.71
CA GLY A 37 11.50 3.97 -6.02
C GLY A 37 10.71 4.49 -7.22
N SER A 38 9.62 5.22 -6.99
CA SER A 38 8.68 5.71 -8.00
C SER A 38 8.62 7.24 -7.99
N PRO A 39 9.44 7.92 -8.82
CA PRO A 39 9.50 9.38 -8.86
C PRO A 39 8.21 10.04 -9.39
N GLU A 40 7.28 9.26 -9.90
CA GLU A 40 5.95 9.69 -10.29
C GLU A 40 5.09 10.09 -9.07
N PHE A 41 5.41 9.58 -7.88
CA PHE A 41 4.74 9.91 -6.64
C PHE A 41 5.48 10.98 -5.84
N ASP A 42 4.73 11.85 -5.20
CA ASP A 42 5.17 12.76 -4.16
C ASP A 42 4.52 12.34 -2.83
N LEU A 43 5.19 11.47 -2.09
CA LEU A 43 4.68 10.95 -0.81
C LEU A 43 4.57 12.07 0.23
N ARG A 44 3.35 12.52 0.47
CA ARG A 44 3.01 13.61 1.40
C ARG A 44 2.89 13.15 2.84
N GLN A 45 2.32 11.96 3.04
CA GLN A 45 2.12 11.36 4.36
C GLN A 45 2.04 9.84 4.24
N LEU A 46 2.65 9.15 5.19
CA LEU A 46 2.39 7.75 5.50
C LEU A 46 1.54 7.69 6.76
N ILE A 47 0.40 7.06 6.69
CA ILE A 47 -0.48 6.79 7.81
C ILE A 47 -0.30 5.32 8.17
N VAL A 48 -0.05 5.03 9.42
CA VAL A 48 0.01 3.67 9.94
C VAL A 48 -1.24 3.42 10.78
N SER A 49 -1.95 2.34 10.48
CA SER A 49 -3.25 2.04 11.07
C SER A 49 -3.35 0.56 11.48
N TYR A 50 -4.39 0.22 12.21
CA TYR A 50 -4.76 -1.13 12.61
C TYR A 50 -3.76 -1.82 13.57
N GLY A 51 -4.18 -2.05 14.81
CA GLY A 51 -3.42 -2.72 15.88
C GLY A 51 -2.45 -1.80 16.60
N ASP A 52 -1.21 -2.24 16.84
CA ASP A 52 -0.20 -1.41 17.50
C ASP A 52 0.40 -0.38 16.53
N VAL A 53 -0.34 0.68 16.31
CA VAL A 53 0.02 1.77 15.40
C VAL A 53 1.32 2.49 15.81
N HIS A 54 1.69 2.46 17.10
CA HIS A 54 2.97 3.04 17.54
C HIS A 54 4.15 2.16 17.17
N LEU A 55 4.01 0.83 17.25
CA LEU A 55 5.02 -0.10 16.74
C LEU A 55 5.18 0.06 15.24
N ARG A 56 4.08 0.12 14.48
CA ARG A 56 4.09 0.36 13.02
C ARG A 56 4.78 1.67 12.66
N ALA A 57 4.52 2.75 13.41
CA ALA A 57 5.21 4.03 13.24
C ALA A 57 6.72 3.92 13.52
N SER A 58 7.13 3.15 14.52
CA SER A 58 8.55 2.89 14.80
C SER A 58 9.23 2.14 13.66
N ILE A 59 8.55 1.14 13.08
CA ILE A 59 9.04 0.41 11.90
C ILE A 59 9.21 1.37 10.72
N ALA A 60 8.17 2.16 10.39
CA ALA A 60 8.21 3.12 9.29
C ALA A 60 9.36 4.12 9.42
N GLN A 61 9.56 4.68 10.63
CA GLN A 61 10.68 5.60 10.91
C GLN A 61 12.04 4.91 10.82
N ARG A 62 12.14 3.65 11.24
CA ARG A 62 13.37 2.87 11.07
C ARG A 62 13.68 2.62 9.60
N MET A 63 12.69 2.27 8.77
CA MET A 63 12.87 2.12 7.32
C MET A 63 13.38 3.42 6.68
N ALA A 64 12.80 4.56 7.06
CA ALA A 64 13.22 5.87 6.59
C ALA A 64 14.67 6.19 7.00
N ALA A 65 15.04 5.88 8.25
CA ALA A 65 16.41 6.09 8.75
C ALA A 65 17.45 5.25 8.01
N GLU A 66 17.15 3.95 7.74
CA GLU A 66 18.05 3.06 7.00
C GLU A 66 18.31 3.52 5.56
N THR A 67 17.38 4.26 4.97
CA THR A 67 17.50 4.80 3.61
C THR A 67 17.92 6.28 3.58
N GLY A 68 17.97 6.95 4.73
CA GLY A 68 18.27 8.39 4.84
C GLY A 68 17.16 9.28 4.26
N ARG A 69 15.92 8.82 4.25
CA ARG A 69 14.76 9.56 3.73
C ARG A 69 14.03 10.29 4.85
N ALA A 70 13.48 11.45 4.54
CA ALA A 70 12.47 12.09 5.38
C ALA A 70 11.12 11.42 5.16
N LEU A 71 10.37 11.16 6.23
CA LEU A 71 9.05 10.55 6.18
C LEU A 71 8.13 11.24 7.19
N ARG A 72 6.98 11.70 6.74
CA ARG A 72 5.92 12.23 7.60
C ARG A 72 5.00 11.08 7.98
N VAL A 73 5.12 10.61 9.22
CA VAL A 73 4.32 9.51 9.74
C VAL A 73 3.17 10.05 10.59
N ALA A 74 1.96 9.59 10.30
CA ALA A 74 0.77 9.81 11.12
C ALA A 74 0.26 8.47 11.66
N VAL A 75 -0.42 8.53 12.79
CA VAL A 75 -1.08 7.39 13.42
C VAL A 75 -2.57 7.49 13.13
N GLY A 76 -3.11 6.50 12.41
CA GLY A 76 -4.52 6.36 12.09
C GLY A 76 -5.29 5.59 13.16
N GLU A 77 -6.44 5.02 12.77
CA GLU A 77 -7.27 4.23 13.65
C GLU A 77 -6.55 2.92 14.04
N ASP A 78 -6.46 2.64 15.32
CA ASP A 78 -5.88 1.41 15.87
C ASP A 78 -6.89 0.26 15.94
N LEU A 79 -8.19 0.58 16.04
CA LEU A 79 -9.28 -0.37 16.16
C LEU A 79 -10.26 -0.27 14.97
N PRO A 80 -10.84 -1.41 14.54
CA PRO A 80 -11.89 -1.42 13.54
C PRO A 80 -13.15 -0.69 14.02
N LEU A 81 -13.79 0.09 13.16
CA LEU A 81 -15.09 0.73 13.42
C LEU A 81 -16.20 -0.30 13.64
N SER A 82 -16.08 -1.48 13.06
CA SER A 82 -16.98 -2.61 13.27
C SER A 82 -16.92 -3.20 14.67
N GLY A 83 -15.86 -2.90 15.44
CA GLY A 83 -15.57 -3.53 16.72
C GLY A 83 -15.04 -4.96 16.58
N ALA A 84 -14.65 -5.40 15.39
CA ALA A 84 -14.00 -6.70 15.18
C ALA A 84 -12.65 -6.76 15.93
N PRO A 85 -12.22 -7.96 16.37
CA PRO A 85 -10.91 -8.09 16.98
C PRO A 85 -9.80 -7.85 15.96
N VAL A 86 -8.75 -7.16 16.38
CA VAL A 86 -7.55 -6.98 15.57
C VAL A 86 -6.84 -8.33 15.41
N TRP A 87 -6.54 -8.69 14.16
CA TRP A 87 -5.64 -9.81 13.90
C TRP A 87 -4.19 -9.33 14.04
N TRP A 88 -3.36 -10.15 14.66
CA TRP A 88 -1.97 -9.83 14.96
C TRP A 88 -1.09 -11.06 14.73
N ALA A 89 -0.03 -10.93 13.92
CA ALA A 89 0.87 -12.05 13.62
C ALA A 89 1.71 -12.45 14.85
N GLY A 90 2.04 -11.49 15.72
CA GLY A 90 2.84 -11.68 16.92
C GLY A 90 4.35 -11.64 16.68
N SER A 91 4.77 -11.29 15.47
CA SER A 91 6.18 -11.14 15.09
C SER A 91 6.51 -9.77 14.52
N GLU A 92 5.55 -8.84 14.57
CA GLU A 92 5.65 -7.50 13.98
C GLU A 92 6.92 -6.80 14.44
N GLY A 93 7.70 -6.33 13.46
CA GLY A 93 8.95 -5.61 13.68
C GLY A 93 10.12 -6.43 14.22
N SER A 94 9.98 -7.76 14.37
CA SER A 94 11.02 -8.59 14.99
C SER A 94 12.36 -8.58 14.24
N ALA A 95 12.35 -8.47 12.92
CA ALA A 95 13.56 -8.41 12.11
C ALA A 95 14.31 -7.07 12.21
N TYR A 96 13.65 -6.04 12.74
CA TYR A 96 14.27 -4.72 12.95
C TYR A 96 15.12 -4.65 14.20
N GLY A 97 15.02 -5.64 15.11
CA GLY A 97 15.67 -5.63 16.41
C GLY A 97 15.05 -4.59 17.36
N GLU A 98 15.88 -3.89 18.14
CA GLU A 98 15.39 -2.84 19.03
C GLU A 98 14.90 -1.63 18.23
N LEU A 99 13.62 -1.30 18.39
CA LEU A 99 12.98 -0.15 17.79
C LEU A 99 12.87 1.00 18.82
N ALA A 100 13.29 2.19 18.42
CA ALA A 100 13.04 3.40 19.19
C ALA A 100 11.55 3.73 19.18
N ARG A 101 11.05 4.38 20.22
CA ARG A 101 9.69 4.94 20.20
C ARG A 101 9.57 5.98 19.07
N PRO A 102 8.43 6.01 18.37
CA PRO A 102 8.26 6.96 17.30
C PRO A 102 8.24 8.40 17.83
N THR A 103 8.84 9.31 17.09
CA THR A 103 8.90 10.75 17.38
C THR A 103 8.32 11.55 16.23
N ASP A 104 8.02 12.82 16.47
CA ASP A 104 7.62 13.78 15.44
C ASP A 104 6.42 13.29 14.58
N LEU A 105 5.51 12.54 15.21
CA LEU A 105 4.27 12.12 14.58
C LEU A 105 3.39 13.33 14.25
N VAL A 106 2.80 13.33 13.06
CA VAL A 106 1.92 14.41 12.59
C VAL A 106 0.45 13.95 12.65
N PRO A 107 -0.51 14.88 12.71
CA PRO A 107 -1.93 14.53 12.58
C PRO A 107 -2.22 13.86 11.23
N VAL A 108 -3.20 12.96 11.20
CA VAL A 108 -3.74 12.41 9.95
C VAL A 108 -4.35 13.53 9.13
N ASP A 109 -3.96 13.62 7.88
CA ASP A 109 -4.48 14.61 6.92
C ASP A 109 -4.64 13.96 5.54
N LEU A 110 -5.79 13.33 5.31
CA LEU A 110 -6.13 12.76 4.00
C LEU A 110 -6.28 13.84 2.92
N GLY A 111 -6.53 15.10 3.30
CA GLY A 111 -6.61 16.24 2.38
C GLY A 111 -5.33 16.48 1.61
N LEU A 112 -4.19 15.99 2.07
CA LEU A 112 -2.92 16.03 1.34
C LEU A 112 -2.93 15.20 0.04
N ALA A 113 -3.93 14.32 -0.14
CA ALA A 113 -4.16 13.55 -1.36
C ALA A 113 -5.09 14.26 -2.37
N ARG A 114 -5.59 15.47 -2.09
CA ARG A 114 -6.46 16.20 -3.03
C ARG A 114 -5.79 16.43 -4.37
N GLY A 115 -6.52 16.12 -5.45
CA GLY A 115 -5.97 16.15 -6.81
C GLY A 115 -4.88 15.11 -7.09
N GLY A 116 -4.71 14.13 -6.20
CA GLY A 116 -3.73 13.06 -6.27
C GLY A 116 -4.30 11.71 -5.84
N VAL A 117 -3.45 10.87 -5.29
CA VAL A 117 -3.76 9.47 -4.99
C VAL A 117 -3.81 9.25 -3.48
N LEU A 118 -4.85 8.55 -3.05
CA LEU A 118 -4.94 7.91 -1.74
C LEU A 118 -4.77 6.40 -1.96
N LEU A 119 -3.65 5.84 -1.51
CA LEU A 119 -3.35 4.42 -1.57
C LEU A 119 -3.71 3.79 -0.23
N ALA A 120 -4.75 2.96 -0.21
CA ALA A 120 -5.25 2.26 0.97
C ALA A 120 -4.87 0.77 0.86
N ILE A 121 -3.93 0.35 1.68
CA ILE A 121 -3.37 -1.01 1.72
C ILE A 121 -3.48 -1.63 3.12
N ALA A 122 -4.31 -1.02 3.99
CA ALA A 122 -4.70 -1.46 5.32
C ALA A 122 -6.23 -1.64 5.40
N PRO A 123 -6.78 -2.16 6.50
CA PRO A 123 -8.20 -2.07 6.82
C PRO A 123 -8.68 -0.61 6.77
N LEU A 124 -9.85 -0.37 6.17
CA LEU A 124 -10.28 0.96 5.73
C LEU A 124 -10.78 1.91 6.84
N SER A 125 -10.55 1.60 8.11
CA SER A 125 -11.06 2.35 9.28
C SER A 125 -10.65 3.82 9.24
N THR A 126 -9.37 4.11 9.01
CA THR A 126 -8.84 5.49 8.94
C THR A 126 -9.42 6.27 7.76
N ILE A 127 -9.56 5.61 6.61
CA ILE A 127 -10.14 6.23 5.41
C ILE A 127 -11.61 6.57 5.64
N ALA A 128 -12.37 5.64 6.23
CA ALA A 128 -13.79 5.85 6.54
C ALA A 128 -13.99 7.01 7.51
N THR A 129 -13.19 7.07 8.60
CA THR A 129 -13.22 8.18 9.56
C THR A 129 -12.88 9.51 8.89
N GLY A 130 -11.85 9.52 8.05
CA GLY A 130 -11.43 10.73 7.32
C GLY A 130 -12.50 11.22 6.34
N PHE A 131 -13.13 10.33 5.60
CA PHE A 131 -14.23 10.67 4.66
C PHE A 131 -15.50 11.13 5.39
N ALA A 132 -15.79 10.56 6.57
CA ALA A 132 -16.89 11.05 7.41
C ALA A 132 -16.61 12.47 7.93
N GLY A 133 -15.35 12.80 8.24
CA GLY A 133 -14.91 14.13 8.67
C GLY A 133 -14.91 15.17 7.53
N ASP A 134 -14.67 14.74 6.30
CA ASP A 134 -14.67 15.58 5.10
C ASP A 134 -15.36 14.86 3.93
N PRO A 135 -16.69 14.95 3.83
CA PRO A 135 -17.47 14.28 2.78
C PRO A 135 -17.18 14.77 1.35
N SER A 136 -16.47 15.90 1.19
CA SER A 136 -16.08 16.38 -0.16
C SER A 136 -14.83 15.70 -0.69
N LEU A 137 -13.97 15.20 0.19
CA LEU A 137 -12.67 14.66 -0.15
C LEU A 137 -12.72 13.49 -1.15
N PRO A 138 -13.63 12.50 -1.03
CA PRO A 138 -13.70 11.39 -1.99
C PRO A 138 -13.81 11.86 -3.45
N GLY A 139 -14.65 12.88 -3.72
CA GLY A 139 -14.84 13.44 -5.05
C GLY A 139 -13.68 14.30 -5.56
N GLU A 140 -12.79 14.73 -4.68
CA GLU A 140 -11.63 15.58 -4.99
C GLU A 140 -10.32 14.78 -5.19
N LEU A 141 -10.33 13.48 -4.92
CA LEU A 141 -9.20 12.60 -5.25
C LEU A 141 -9.13 12.37 -6.76
N GLU A 142 -7.92 12.38 -7.33
CA GLU A 142 -7.73 11.83 -8.66
C GLU A 142 -8.05 10.33 -8.66
N ARG A 143 -7.56 9.63 -7.64
CA ARG A 143 -7.79 8.19 -7.49
C ARG A 143 -7.71 7.74 -6.03
N LEU A 144 -8.68 6.94 -5.62
CA LEU A 144 -8.56 6.03 -4.48
C LEU A 144 -8.11 4.67 -5.02
N VAL A 145 -7.01 4.13 -4.51
CA VAL A 145 -6.46 2.83 -4.93
C VAL A 145 -6.47 1.92 -3.71
N ILE A 146 -7.19 0.80 -3.81
CA ILE A 146 -7.44 -0.09 -2.66
C ILE A 146 -6.87 -1.48 -2.96
N MET A 147 -6.02 -1.99 -2.07
CA MET A 147 -5.80 -3.42 -1.92
C MET A 147 -6.94 -3.99 -1.10
N GLY A 148 -7.74 -4.88 -1.67
CA GLY A 148 -8.84 -5.49 -0.92
C GLY A 148 -9.84 -6.25 -1.75
N GLY A 149 -10.49 -7.19 -1.09
CA GLY A 149 -11.52 -8.03 -1.67
C GLY A 149 -10.99 -9.21 -2.48
N ASP A 150 -11.91 -10.08 -2.84
CA ASP A 150 -11.68 -11.20 -3.77
C ASP A 150 -12.93 -11.35 -4.63
N PHE A 151 -12.77 -11.16 -5.93
CA PHE A 151 -13.91 -11.09 -6.87
C PHE A 151 -14.19 -12.42 -7.59
N ARG A 152 -13.56 -13.51 -7.15
CA ARG A 152 -13.88 -14.87 -7.64
C ARG A 152 -15.23 -15.33 -7.11
N SER A 153 -15.87 -16.24 -7.84
CA SER A 153 -17.08 -16.92 -7.36
C SER A 153 -16.74 -17.72 -6.09
N HIS A 154 -17.52 -17.53 -5.03
CA HIS A 154 -17.35 -18.23 -3.74
C HIS A 154 -16.00 -17.98 -3.05
N ALA A 155 -15.41 -16.81 -3.26
CA ALA A 155 -14.21 -16.39 -2.53
C ALA A 155 -14.52 -16.24 -1.03
N ALA A 156 -13.51 -16.49 -0.20
CA ALA A 156 -13.54 -16.09 1.20
C ALA A 156 -13.41 -14.56 1.30
N ALA A 157 -13.79 -14.00 2.45
CA ALA A 157 -13.53 -12.60 2.74
C ALA A 157 -12.02 -12.33 2.77
N GLU A 158 -11.62 -11.22 2.17
CA GLU A 158 -10.24 -10.77 2.16
C GLU A 158 -9.92 -10.00 3.46
N HIS A 159 -8.65 -10.04 3.87
CA HIS A 159 -8.20 -9.56 5.18
C HIS A 159 -8.55 -8.09 5.45
N ASN A 160 -8.18 -7.16 4.57
CA ASN A 160 -8.42 -5.73 4.78
C ASN A 160 -9.91 -5.42 4.86
N ILE A 161 -10.72 -6.12 4.06
CA ILE A 161 -12.18 -5.94 4.06
C ILE A 161 -12.82 -6.54 5.30
N VAL A 162 -12.48 -7.79 5.66
CA VAL A 162 -13.12 -8.46 6.80
C VAL A 162 -12.69 -7.90 8.15
N SER A 163 -11.50 -7.32 8.21
CA SER A 163 -10.98 -6.65 9.41
C SER A 163 -11.83 -5.46 9.83
N ASP A 164 -12.45 -4.74 8.87
CA ASP A 164 -13.43 -3.70 9.17
C ASP A 164 -14.50 -3.59 8.08
N VAL A 165 -15.50 -4.47 8.16
CA VAL A 165 -16.62 -4.50 7.20
C VAL A 165 -17.40 -3.17 7.20
N THR A 166 -17.58 -2.53 8.36
CA THR A 166 -18.29 -1.26 8.50
C THR A 166 -17.56 -0.15 7.74
N ALA A 167 -16.26 -0.05 7.92
CA ALA A 167 -15.42 0.91 7.21
C ALA A 167 -15.44 0.64 5.69
N ALA A 168 -15.27 -0.61 5.29
CA ALA A 168 -15.26 -1.00 3.89
C ALA A 168 -16.59 -0.64 3.19
N GLN A 169 -17.73 -0.96 3.81
CA GLN A 169 -19.05 -0.58 3.29
C GLN A 169 -19.17 0.93 3.13
N SER A 170 -18.74 1.71 4.13
CA SER A 170 -18.78 3.17 4.09
C SER A 170 -17.91 3.76 2.98
N VAL A 171 -16.67 3.29 2.82
CA VAL A 171 -15.73 3.78 1.81
C VAL A 171 -16.23 3.46 0.40
N PHE A 172 -16.73 2.26 0.15
CA PHE A 172 -17.26 1.89 -1.17
C PHE A 172 -18.60 2.55 -1.53
N ASP A 173 -19.31 3.14 -0.57
CA ASP A 173 -20.52 3.92 -0.81
C ASP A 173 -20.25 5.40 -1.16
N THR A 174 -18.98 5.81 -1.19
CA THR A 174 -18.60 7.17 -1.58
C THR A 174 -18.54 7.37 -3.09
N ASP A 175 -18.39 8.62 -3.53
CA ASP A 175 -18.23 8.97 -4.95
C ASP A 175 -16.78 9.00 -5.42
N ALA A 176 -15.84 8.45 -4.65
CA ALA A 176 -14.44 8.35 -5.02
C ALA A 176 -14.27 7.54 -6.33
N THR A 177 -13.44 8.06 -7.21
CA THR A 177 -13.03 7.29 -8.39
C THR A 177 -11.99 6.26 -7.96
N THR A 178 -12.40 4.98 -7.91
CA THR A 178 -11.65 3.94 -7.22
C THR A 178 -11.10 2.88 -8.18
N PHE A 179 -9.85 2.49 -7.98
CA PHE A 179 -9.28 1.23 -8.47
C PHE A 179 -9.18 0.24 -7.30
N VAL A 180 -9.66 -0.97 -7.52
CA VAL A 180 -9.57 -2.05 -6.53
C VAL A 180 -8.78 -3.21 -7.13
N VAL A 181 -7.78 -3.66 -6.40
CA VAL A 181 -6.96 -4.81 -6.78
C VAL A 181 -7.17 -5.89 -5.73
N GLY A 182 -7.94 -6.90 -6.10
CA GLY A 182 -8.31 -7.99 -5.20
C GLY A 182 -7.28 -9.12 -5.16
N LEU A 183 -7.45 -10.03 -4.21
CA LEU A 183 -6.62 -11.24 -4.05
C LEU A 183 -6.55 -12.08 -5.32
N ASP A 184 -7.63 -12.13 -6.08
CA ASP A 184 -7.70 -12.86 -7.35
C ASP A 184 -6.69 -12.38 -8.39
N ILE A 185 -6.23 -11.12 -8.27
CA ILE A 185 -5.22 -10.50 -9.14
C ILE A 185 -3.86 -10.56 -8.48
N THR A 186 -3.73 -10.10 -7.25
CA THR A 186 -2.43 -9.96 -6.58
C THR A 186 -1.71 -11.30 -6.44
N ARG A 187 -2.43 -12.39 -6.12
CA ARG A 187 -1.88 -13.76 -6.01
C ARG A 187 -1.30 -14.33 -7.30
N GLN A 188 -1.53 -13.70 -8.44
CA GLN A 188 -0.93 -14.10 -9.71
C GLN A 188 0.52 -13.60 -9.83
N VAL A 189 0.89 -12.56 -9.07
CA VAL A 189 2.23 -11.96 -9.09
C VAL A 189 3.04 -12.54 -7.94
N ARG A 190 4.21 -13.11 -8.24
CA ARG A 190 5.06 -13.79 -7.27
C ARG A 190 6.50 -13.34 -7.40
N LEU A 191 7.14 -13.14 -6.27
CA LEU A 191 8.58 -12.94 -6.17
C LEU A 191 9.21 -14.22 -5.63
N HIS A 192 10.04 -14.85 -6.45
CA HIS A 192 10.69 -16.10 -6.10
C HIS A 192 12.07 -15.87 -5.46
N ALA A 193 12.71 -16.92 -5.03
CA ALA A 193 14.00 -16.89 -4.33
C ALA A 193 15.09 -16.05 -5.02
N GLY A 194 15.05 -15.90 -6.36
CA GLY A 194 15.98 -15.07 -7.13
C GLY A 194 15.77 -13.57 -6.90
N GLU A 195 14.52 -13.13 -6.94
CA GLU A 195 14.07 -11.77 -6.69
C GLU A 195 14.26 -11.41 -5.22
N LEU A 196 13.87 -12.31 -4.30
CA LEU A 196 13.97 -12.12 -2.86
C LEU A 196 15.43 -11.94 -2.41
N ARG A 197 16.37 -12.72 -2.98
CA ARG A 197 17.80 -12.51 -2.74
C ARG A 197 18.30 -11.16 -3.21
N GLN A 198 17.80 -10.64 -4.33
CA GLN A 198 18.16 -9.29 -4.78
C GLN A 198 17.69 -8.22 -3.78
N ILE A 199 16.48 -8.37 -3.24
CA ILE A 199 15.95 -7.48 -2.18
C ILE A 199 16.84 -7.59 -0.94
N ALA A 200 17.07 -8.79 -0.42
CA ALA A 200 17.85 -9.04 0.81
C ALA A 200 19.28 -8.49 0.74
N THR A 201 19.87 -8.38 -0.46
CA THR A 201 21.22 -7.86 -0.67
C THR A 201 21.28 -6.38 -1.05
N ALA A 202 20.13 -5.70 -1.12
CA ALA A 202 20.03 -4.30 -1.56
C ALA A 202 20.28 -3.27 -0.44
N GLY A 203 21.31 -3.46 0.35
CA GLY A 203 21.70 -2.53 1.42
C GLY A 203 21.10 -2.88 2.80
N PRO A 204 21.25 -1.97 3.80
CA PRO A 204 20.84 -2.28 5.18
C PRO A 204 19.36 -2.58 5.32
N LEU A 205 18.47 -1.76 4.73
CA LEU A 205 17.03 -2.02 4.75
C LEU A 205 16.69 -3.31 4.01
N GLY A 206 17.32 -3.57 2.87
CA GLY A 206 17.12 -4.83 2.14
C GLY A 206 17.45 -6.06 2.98
N ALA A 207 18.52 -6.01 3.79
CA ALA A 207 18.88 -7.08 4.71
C ALA A 207 17.86 -7.28 5.85
N ILE A 208 17.18 -6.22 6.29
CA ILE A 208 16.07 -6.31 7.26
C ILE A 208 14.88 -6.98 6.58
N LEU A 209 14.43 -6.46 5.43
CA LEU A 209 13.30 -7.01 4.69
C LEU A 209 13.52 -8.48 4.30
N GLY A 210 14.75 -8.86 3.96
CA GLY A 210 15.07 -10.27 3.70
C GLY A 210 14.78 -11.17 4.89
N ARG A 211 15.06 -10.72 6.13
CA ARG A 211 14.74 -11.49 7.35
C ARG A 211 13.23 -11.54 7.63
N GLU A 212 12.50 -10.42 7.39
CA GLU A 212 11.04 -10.39 7.52
C GLU A 212 10.41 -11.38 6.55
N ILE A 213 10.79 -11.32 5.27
CA ILE A 213 10.31 -12.22 4.22
C ILE A 213 10.62 -13.68 4.59
N ASP A 214 11.84 -13.99 4.99
CA ASP A 214 12.22 -15.36 5.36
C ASP A 214 11.37 -15.87 6.54
N ALA A 215 11.10 -15.03 7.54
CA ALA A 215 10.28 -15.39 8.70
C ALA A 215 8.80 -15.58 8.29
N TRP A 216 8.28 -14.74 7.41
CA TRP A 216 6.92 -14.82 6.89
C TRP A 216 6.71 -16.09 6.06
N LEU A 217 7.58 -16.36 5.10
CA LEU A 217 7.53 -17.56 4.28
C LEU A 217 7.65 -18.84 5.11
N ALA A 218 8.54 -18.85 6.12
CA ALA A 218 8.68 -19.99 7.03
C ALA A 218 7.41 -20.22 7.88
N ARG A 219 6.68 -19.17 8.25
CA ARG A 219 5.42 -19.26 9.01
C ARG A 219 4.33 -19.97 8.23
N TRP A 220 4.25 -19.71 6.92
CA TRP A 220 3.19 -20.22 6.04
C TRP A 220 3.61 -21.40 5.18
N ASP A 221 4.86 -21.88 5.33
CA ASP A 221 5.44 -22.96 4.52
C ASP A 221 5.39 -22.66 3.00
N GLU A 222 5.71 -21.39 2.66
CA GLU A 222 5.71 -20.91 1.28
C GLU A 222 7.14 -20.67 0.76
N ASP A 223 7.33 -20.72 -0.57
CA ASP A 223 8.63 -20.55 -1.24
C ASP A 223 8.68 -19.32 -2.17
N TYR A 224 7.64 -18.50 -2.14
CA TYR A 224 7.53 -17.23 -2.88
C TYR A 224 6.76 -16.19 -2.07
N GLU A 225 7.07 -14.94 -2.28
CA GLU A 225 6.34 -13.80 -1.73
C GLU A 225 5.28 -13.33 -2.72
N VAL A 226 4.09 -12.98 -2.23
CA VAL A 226 3.03 -12.35 -3.01
C VAL A 226 2.97 -10.86 -2.65
N PRO A 227 3.51 -9.97 -3.47
CA PRO A 227 3.55 -8.55 -3.17
C PRO A 227 2.20 -7.87 -3.42
N HIS A 228 1.19 -8.14 -2.58
CA HIS A 228 -0.19 -7.64 -2.75
C HIS A 228 -0.22 -6.12 -2.90
N ASP A 229 0.39 -5.42 -1.99
CA ASP A 229 0.37 -3.97 -1.89
C ASP A 229 1.25 -3.28 -2.94
N PRO A 230 2.48 -3.76 -3.22
CA PRO A 230 3.24 -3.28 -4.37
C PRO A 230 2.49 -3.40 -5.69
N VAL A 231 1.77 -4.51 -5.92
CA VAL A 231 0.96 -4.72 -7.13
C VAL A 231 -0.21 -3.74 -7.19
N THR A 232 -0.79 -3.43 -6.04
CA THR A 232 -1.87 -2.45 -5.94
C THR A 232 -1.39 -1.04 -6.28
N ALA A 233 -0.24 -0.61 -5.75
CA ALA A 233 0.39 0.66 -6.14
C ALA A 233 0.75 0.68 -7.64
N LEU A 234 1.23 -0.44 -8.16
CA LEU A 234 1.60 -0.58 -9.58
C LEU A 234 0.39 -0.46 -10.51
N ALA A 235 -0.81 -0.85 -10.08
CA ALA A 235 -2.03 -0.71 -10.88
C ALA A 235 -2.37 0.74 -11.22
N TYR A 236 -1.94 1.69 -10.39
CA TYR A 236 -2.00 3.12 -10.70
C TYR A 236 -0.81 3.57 -11.58
N LEU A 237 0.41 3.15 -11.23
CA LEU A 237 1.63 3.60 -11.90
C LEU A 237 1.78 3.07 -13.32
N GLU A 238 1.40 1.82 -13.54
CA GLU A 238 1.56 1.11 -14.81
C GLU A 238 0.23 0.40 -15.20
N PRO A 239 -0.87 1.14 -15.40
CA PRO A 239 -2.19 0.56 -15.65
C PRO A 239 -2.22 -0.29 -16.93
N GLY A 240 -1.28 -0.12 -17.84
CA GLY A 240 -1.14 -0.95 -19.03
C GLY A 240 -0.72 -2.40 -18.75
N LEU A 241 -0.31 -2.74 -17.54
CA LEU A 241 -0.06 -4.11 -17.11
C LEU A 241 -1.32 -4.84 -16.66
N PHE A 242 -2.43 -4.13 -16.51
CA PHE A 242 -3.69 -4.64 -15.96
C PHE A 242 -4.83 -4.49 -16.96
N GLU A 243 -5.81 -5.36 -16.85
CA GLU A 243 -7.13 -5.13 -17.40
C GLU A 243 -8.06 -4.71 -16.27
N PHE A 244 -8.92 -3.74 -16.54
CA PHE A 244 -9.90 -3.26 -15.57
C PHE A 244 -11.32 -3.50 -16.09
N SER A 245 -12.24 -3.76 -15.16
CA SER A 245 -13.67 -3.81 -15.45
C SER A 245 -14.16 -2.47 -16.04
N ARG A 246 -15.35 -2.50 -16.64
CA ARG A 246 -16.14 -1.27 -16.83
C ARG A 246 -16.46 -0.67 -15.45
N PRO A 247 -16.82 0.62 -15.36
CA PRO A 247 -17.26 1.22 -14.11
C PRO A 247 -18.42 0.43 -13.47
N GLY A 248 -18.49 0.47 -12.16
CA GLY A 248 -19.50 -0.19 -11.37
C GLY A 248 -19.34 0.09 -9.88
N ARG A 249 -19.90 -0.78 -9.05
CA ARG A 249 -19.84 -0.70 -7.58
C ARG A 249 -19.25 -1.97 -7.01
N VAL A 250 -18.43 -1.83 -5.99
CA VAL A 250 -18.06 -2.91 -5.08
C VAL A 250 -19.13 -2.99 -4.00
N VAL A 251 -19.63 -4.18 -3.74
CA VAL A 251 -20.59 -4.47 -2.68
C VAL A 251 -19.92 -5.37 -1.68
N VAL A 252 -19.88 -4.94 -0.43
CA VAL A 252 -19.34 -5.69 0.70
C VAL A 252 -20.51 -6.24 1.50
N SER A 253 -20.57 -7.55 1.65
CA SER A 253 -21.57 -8.25 2.48
C SER A 253 -21.18 -8.17 3.96
N ASP A 254 -22.13 -8.44 4.86
CA ASP A 254 -21.89 -8.37 6.31
C ASP A 254 -20.87 -9.39 6.81
N ASP A 255 -20.59 -10.43 6.04
CA ASP A 255 -19.53 -11.41 6.30
C ASP A 255 -18.15 -11.03 5.72
N GLY A 256 -18.03 -9.82 5.15
CA GLY A 256 -16.82 -9.33 4.53
C GLY A 256 -16.54 -9.83 3.11
N THR A 257 -17.41 -10.69 2.55
CA THR A 257 -17.27 -11.10 1.15
C THR A 257 -17.57 -9.95 0.21
N THR A 258 -16.87 -9.90 -0.93
CA THR A 258 -17.00 -8.84 -1.91
C THR A 258 -17.54 -9.33 -3.23
N ARG A 259 -18.30 -8.48 -3.92
CA ARG A 259 -18.69 -8.69 -5.30
C ARG A 259 -18.69 -7.41 -6.09
N PHE A 260 -18.40 -7.48 -7.37
CA PHE A 260 -18.47 -6.34 -8.27
C PHE A 260 -19.79 -6.36 -9.06
N VAL A 261 -20.43 -5.20 -9.13
CA VAL A 261 -21.68 -5.00 -9.90
C VAL A 261 -21.39 -3.95 -10.98
N PRO A 262 -21.27 -4.36 -12.26
CA PRO A 262 -21.10 -3.43 -13.36
C PRO A 262 -22.30 -2.49 -13.51
N GLY A 263 -22.07 -1.27 -13.93
CA GLY A 263 -23.13 -0.28 -14.18
C GLY A 263 -22.82 1.07 -13.57
N GLU A 264 -23.78 1.65 -12.88
CA GLU A 264 -23.61 2.92 -12.19
C GLU A 264 -22.60 2.80 -11.04
N GLY A 265 -21.67 3.76 -10.95
CA GLY A 265 -20.62 3.79 -9.95
C GLY A 265 -19.28 4.24 -10.54
N ARG A 266 -18.30 4.47 -9.67
CA ARG A 266 -16.99 4.99 -10.06
C ARG A 266 -15.85 3.99 -9.74
N ALA A 267 -16.18 2.83 -9.20
CA ALA A 267 -15.18 1.79 -8.96
C ALA A 267 -14.89 1.00 -10.24
N ARG A 268 -13.65 0.59 -10.38
CA ARG A 268 -13.21 -0.44 -11.33
C ARG A 268 -12.36 -1.44 -10.58
N ILE A 269 -12.60 -2.71 -10.80
CA ILE A 269 -11.73 -3.77 -10.29
C ILE A 269 -10.73 -4.19 -11.36
N ALA A 270 -9.52 -4.53 -10.96
CA ALA A 270 -8.60 -5.24 -11.83
C ALA A 270 -9.15 -6.65 -12.13
N THR A 271 -9.10 -7.06 -13.39
CA THR A 271 -9.67 -8.35 -13.86
C THR A 271 -8.62 -9.27 -14.46
N ALA A 272 -7.47 -8.74 -14.83
CA ALA A 272 -6.29 -9.48 -15.26
C ALA A 272 -5.03 -8.66 -15.00
N VAL A 273 -3.89 -9.34 -14.93
CA VAL A 273 -2.56 -8.74 -14.80
C VAL A 273 -1.53 -9.50 -15.64
N ASN A 274 -0.61 -8.77 -16.26
CA ASN A 274 0.59 -9.37 -16.83
C ASN A 274 1.58 -9.67 -15.70
N ALA A 275 1.40 -10.81 -15.01
CA ALA A 275 2.09 -11.14 -13.78
C ALA A 275 3.64 -11.13 -13.91
N PRO A 276 4.28 -11.68 -14.97
CA PRO A 276 5.72 -11.60 -15.11
C PRO A 276 6.24 -10.15 -15.26
N ALA A 277 5.54 -9.31 -16.01
CA ALA A 277 5.92 -7.91 -16.19
C ALA A 277 5.69 -7.11 -14.89
N ALA A 278 4.60 -7.38 -14.17
CA ALA A 278 4.30 -6.77 -12.89
C ALA A 278 5.37 -7.13 -11.84
N ALA A 279 5.74 -8.41 -11.69
CA ALA A 279 6.80 -8.85 -10.79
C ALA A 279 8.14 -8.17 -11.09
N CYS A 280 8.51 -8.08 -12.37
CA CYS A 280 9.73 -7.37 -12.79
C CYS A 280 9.68 -5.87 -12.44
N SER A 281 8.55 -5.20 -12.64
CA SER A 281 8.39 -3.79 -12.32
C SER A 281 8.38 -3.53 -10.82
N VAL A 282 7.68 -4.37 -10.04
CA VAL A 282 7.72 -4.33 -8.56
C VAL A 282 9.17 -4.45 -8.08
N LEU A 283 9.88 -5.50 -8.48
CA LEU A 283 11.27 -5.71 -8.07
C LEU A 283 12.15 -4.50 -8.42
N ARG A 284 12.07 -4.01 -9.65
CA ARG A 284 12.86 -2.86 -10.10
C ARG A 284 12.64 -1.63 -9.24
N ARG A 285 11.37 -1.29 -8.94
CA ARG A 285 11.00 -0.12 -8.15
C ARG A 285 11.38 -0.30 -6.68
N VAL A 286 11.15 -1.48 -6.09
CA VAL A 286 11.60 -1.82 -4.73
C VAL A 286 13.11 -1.63 -4.60
N LEU A 287 13.91 -2.21 -5.52
CA LEU A 287 15.37 -2.06 -5.50
C LEU A 287 15.84 -0.61 -5.65
N LEU A 288 15.12 0.23 -6.38
CA LEU A 288 15.39 1.67 -6.45
C LEU A 288 15.10 2.36 -5.12
N GLY A 289 13.98 2.01 -4.46
CA GLY A 289 13.60 2.57 -3.16
C GLY A 289 14.51 2.18 -2.01
N LEU A 290 15.09 0.98 -2.05
CA LEU A 290 16.03 0.50 -1.04
C LEU A 290 17.41 1.17 -1.10
N ARG A 291 17.73 1.90 -2.17
CA ARG A 291 18.98 2.63 -2.27
C ARG A 291 19.01 3.78 -1.27
N SER A 292 20.14 3.93 -0.59
CA SER A 292 20.36 5.07 0.30
C SER A 292 20.15 6.38 -0.47
N TYR A 293 19.30 7.23 0.05
CA TYR A 293 19.07 8.57 -0.47
C TYR A 293 20.20 9.46 0.06
N ARG A 294 21.13 9.86 -0.82
CA ARG A 294 22.04 10.96 -0.51
C ARG A 294 21.32 12.23 -0.95
N ALA A 295 20.91 13.07 0.00
CA ALA A 295 20.53 14.43 -0.34
C ALA A 295 21.70 15.01 -1.14
N VAL A 296 21.48 15.38 -2.38
CA VAL A 296 22.44 16.20 -3.11
C VAL A 296 22.40 17.53 -2.38
N ASP A 297 23.53 17.89 -1.75
CA ASP A 297 23.69 19.17 -1.07
C ASP A 297 23.15 20.28 -1.97
N ALA A 298 22.12 21.00 -1.47
CA ALA A 298 21.44 22.07 -2.18
C ALA A 298 22.27 23.36 -2.12
#